data_5b2872747c0feb54ece21147f6925147
#
_entry.id   5b2872747c0feb54ece21147f6925147
#
_cell.length_a   1.000
_cell.length_b   1.000
_cell.length_c   1.000
_cell.angle_alpha   90.00
_cell.angle_beta   90.00
_cell.angle_gamma   90.00
#
_symmetry.space_group_name_H-M   'P 1'
#
loop_
_entity.id
_entity.type
_entity.pdbx_description
1 polymer ?
#
loop_
_entity_poly.entity_id
_entity_poly.type
_entity_poly.pdbx_seq_one_letter_code
_entity_poly.pdbx_strand_id
1 'polypeptide(L)'
;MIFNIQRYSTHDGPGIRTVVFLKGCSLGCRWCQNPESRSRTADLLYDARLCLDGCDLCQQAAPEVITRKLDGLIIHREKLTDDHYARLRECCPTTALTVCGEEKPVEEIMATVLRDKPFYDRSGGGVTLSGGEPFMNPELAQQLFQASHEAGIHTAVETCLHVPWKYVAPSLPWVDLFLADLKHVNEAIFNQWTDGSARRVLDNLQRVAQAGKKIIIRVPLIQGFNAD
;
A
#
# COMPACT_ATOMS: atom_id res chain seq x y z
N MET A 1 0.89 -7.33 -6.41
CA MET A 1 -0.43 -7.31 -5.71
C MET A 1 -0.72 -5.91 -5.20
N ILE A 2 -1.91 -5.38 -5.49
CA ILE A 2 -2.45 -4.12 -4.93
C ILE A 2 -3.58 -4.44 -3.96
N PHE A 3 -3.95 -3.49 -3.08
CA PHE A 3 -5.11 -3.67 -2.22
C PHE A 3 -6.14 -2.53 -2.31
N ASN A 4 -5.74 -1.39 -2.89
CA ASN A 4 -6.66 -0.28 -3.12
C ASN A 4 -6.18 0.62 -4.27
N ILE A 5 -7.11 1.31 -4.91
CA ILE A 5 -6.86 2.45 -5.79
C ILE A 5 -7.77 3.58 -5.33
N GLN A 6 -7.18 4.61 -4.73
CA GLN A 6 -7.89 5.79 -4.27
C GLN A 6 -7.75 6.91 -5.31
N ARG A 7 -8.88 7.36 -5.84
CA ARG A 7 -8.94 8.48 -6.78
C ARG A 7 -9.16 9.79 -6.03
N TYR A 8 -8.75 10.90 -6.64
CA TYR A 8 -8.96 12.27 -6.16
C TYR A 8 -8.31 12.59 -4.81
N SER A 9 -7.18 11.96 -4.49
CA SER A 9 -6.41 12.35 -3.31
C SER A 9 -5.75 13.70 -3.49
N THR A 10 -5.70 14.49 -2.41
CA THR A 10 -5.07 15.82 -2.34
C THR A 10 -3.94 15.89 -1.33
N HIS A 11 -3.60 14.76 -0.66
CA HIS A 11 -2.62 14.71 0.42
C HIS A 11 -1.37 13.89 0.10
N ASP A 12 -1.37 13.17 -1.03
CA ASP A 12 -0.33 12.21 -1.40
C ASP A 12 0.62 12.77 -2.48
N GLY A 13 0.91 14.07 -2.40
CA GLY A 13 1.74 14.83 -3.30
C GLY A 13 1.05 16.07 -3.88
N PRO A 14 1.67 16.77 -4.84
CA PRO A 14 1.09 17.97 -5.43
C PRO A 14 -0.13 17.66 -6.30
N GLY A 15 -1.12 18.56 -6.28
CA GLY A 15 -2.31 18.49 -7.10
C GLY A 15 -3.27 17.35 -6.74
N ILE A 16 -4.20 17.05 -7.64
CA ILE A 16 -5.13 15.90 -7.50
C ILE A 16 -4.44 14.64 -8.01
N ARG A 17 -4.51 13.56 -7.23
CA ARG A 17 -3.77 12.33 -7.53
C ARG A 17 -4.64 11.08 -7.47
N THR A 18 -4.27 10.09 -8.25
CA THR A 18 -4.71 8.71 -8.02
C THR A 18 -3.60 7.98 -7.27
N VAL A 19 -3.96 7.40 -6.13
CA VAL A 19 -3.02 6.61 -5.30
C VAL A 19 -3.27 5.14 -5.53
N VAL A 20 -2.22 4.41 -5.92
CA VAL A 20 -2.24 2.96 -6.05
C VAL A 20 -1.51 2.37 -4.85
N PHE A 21 -2.23 1.59 -4.04
CA PHE A 21 -1.72 1.01 -2.80
C PHE A 21 -1.26 -0.42 -3.03
N LEU A 22 0.05 -0.66 -2.87
CA LEU A 22 0.66 -1.97 -3.04
C LEU A 22 0.78 -2.71 -1.69
N LYS A 23 0.67 -4.04 -1.72
CA LYS A 23 0.87 -4.90 -0.55
C LYS A 23 2.34 -5.25 -0.35
N GLY A 24 2.70 -5.50 0.89
CA GLY A 24 4.04 -5.82 1.35
C GLY A 24 4.72 -4.61 1.99
N CYS A 25 5.19 -4.78 3.22
CA CYS A 25 6.03 -3.80 3.89
C CYS A 25 7.17 -4.50 4.63
N SER A 26 8.34 -3.91 4.61
CA SER A 26 9.52 -4.40 5.31
C SER A 26 9.62 -3.91 6.76
N LEU A 27 8.70 -3.01 7.18
CA LEU A 27 8.63 -2.46 8.52
C LEU A 27 7.43 -2.97 9.30
N GLY A 28 7.58 -3.06 10.61
CA GLY A 28 6.55 -3.43 11.58
C GLY A 28 6.07 -2.27 12.44
N CYS A 29 5.93 -1.05 11.89
CA CYS A 29 5.58 0.15 12.65
C CYS A 29 4.39 -0.07 13.58
N ARG A 30 4.54 0.28 14.88
CA ARG A 30 3.47 0.09 15.89
C ARG A 30 2.24 0.96 15.64
N TRP A 31 2.39 2.07 14.91
CA TRP A 31 1.32 2.99 14.53
C TRP A 31 0.88 2.86 13.07
N CYS A 32 1.13 1.71 12.43
CA CYS A 32 0.82 1.53 11.02
C CYS A 32 -0.65 1.87 10.72
N GLN A 33 -0.88 2.75 9.75
CA GLN A 33 -2.22 3.13 9.32
C GLN A 33 -2.86 2.12 8.36
N ASN A 34 -2.02 1.32 7.66
CA ASN A 34 -2.45 0.30 6.72
C ASN A 34 -1.87 -1.07 7.12
N PRO A 35 -2.22 -1.62 8.30
CA PRO A 35 -1.65 -2.88 8.79
C PRO A 35 -1.96 -4.06 7.86
N GLU A 36 -3.07 -4.00 7.12
CA GLU A 36 -3.48 -4.97 6.10
C GLU A 36 -2.52 -5.03 4.92
N SER A 37 -1.76 -3.96 4.69
CA SER A 37 -0.76 -3.91 3.61
C SER A 37 0.57 -4.59 3.97
N ARG A 38 0.79 -4.98 5.23
CA ARG A 38 2.09 -5.52 5.69
C ARG A 38 2.43 -6.85 5.03
N SER A 39 1.44 -7.74 4.92
CA SER A 39 1.60 -9.00 4.19
C SER A 39 1.65 -8.77 2.68
N ARG A 40 2.42 -9.61 1.98
CA ARG A 40 2.46 -9.64 0.51
C ARG A 40 1.33 -10.45 -0.10
N THR A 41 0.69 -11.30 0.71
CA THR A 41 -0.41 -12.16 0.28
C THR A 41 -1.77 -11.48 0.51
N ALA A 42 -2.79 -11.96 -0.18
CA ALA A 42 -4.16 -11.58 0.13
C ALA A 42 -4.52 -11.95 1.58
N ASP A 43 -5.50 -11.26 2.13
CA ASP A 43 -6.06 -11.54 3.46
C ASP A 43 -7.56 -11.17 3.48
N LEU A 44 -8.26 -11.54 4.54
CA LEU A 44 -9.66 -11.17 4.78
C LEU A 44 -9.73 -10.07 5.82
N LEU A 45 -10.47 -9.00 5.52
CA LEU A 45 -10.86 -7.98 6.49
C LEU A 45 -12.30 -8.26 6.92
N TYR A 46 -12.57 -8.14 8.21
CA TYR A 46 -13.90 -8.36 8.77
C TYR A 46 -14.28 -7.24 9.74
N ASP A 47 -15.40 -6.57 9.45
CA ASP A 47 -16.04 -5.61 10.33
C ASP A 47 -17.39 -6.16 10.81
N ALA A 48 -17.43 -6.61 12.07
CA ALA A 48 -18.62 -7.20 12.67
C ALA A 48 -19.84 -6.25 12.70
N ARG A 49 -19.59 -4.91 12.72
CA ARG A 49 -20.67 -3.90 12.76
C ARG A 49 -21.48 -3.84 11.47
N LEU A 50 -20.89 -4.26 10.35
CA LEU A 50 -21.52 -4.29 9.03
C LEU A 50 -22.15 -5.66 8.72
N CYS A 51 -21.91 -6.66 9.56
CA CYS A 51 -22.39 -8.02 9.33
C CYS A 51 -23.89 -8.12 9.67
N LEU A 52 -24.68 -8.63 8.73
CA LEU A 52 -26.11 -8.82 8.93
C LEU A 52 -26.39 -10.01 9.87
N ASP A 53 -27.32 -9.80 10.78
CA ASP A 53 -27.80 -10.89 11.64
C ASP A 53 -28.41 -12.02 10.82
N GLY A 54 -28.06 -13.26 11.17
CA GLY A 54 -28.56 -14.46 10.48
C GLY A 54 -27.98 -14.71 9.11
N CYS A 55 -27.15 -13.82 8.53
CA CYS A 55 -26.51 -14.01 7.23
C CYS A 55 -25.38 -15.05 7.34
N ASP A 56 -25.35 -16.04 6.46
CA ASP A 56 -24.35 -17.12 6.41
C ASP A 56 -23.67 -17.28 5.04
N LEU A 57 -23.85 -16.32 4.12
CA LEU A 57 -23.35 -16.39 2.75
C LEU A 57 -21.85 -16.68 2.65
N CYS A 58 -21.03 -16.03 3.50
CA CYS A 58 -19.59 -16.28 3.51
C CYS A 58 -19.22 -17.66 4.05
N GLN A 59 -19.97 -18.19 5.03
CA GLN A 59 -19.79 -19.56 5.49
C GLN A 59 -20.23 -20.57 4.42
N GLN A 60 -21.33 -20.32 3.69
CA GLN A 60 -21.72 -21.16 2.56
C GLN A 60 -20.70 -21.15 1.43
N ALA A 61 -20.10 -19.96 1.14
CA ALA A 61 -19.09 -19.83 0.10
C ALA A 61 -17.76 -20.54 0.46
N ALA A 62 -17.39 -20.60 1.74
CA ALA A 62 -16.14 -21.20 2.21
C ALA A 62 -16.27 -21.83 3.61
N PRO A 63 -17.04 -22.94 3.74
CA PRO A 63 -17.31 -23.58 5.02
C PRO A 63 -16.06 -24.15 5.70
N GLU A 64 -14.99 -24.39 4.94
CA GLU A 64 -13.72 -24.94 5.42
C GLU A 64 -12.92 -23.92 6.23
N VAL A 65 -13.16 -22.62 5.99
CA VAL A 65 -12.35 -21.52 6.55
C VAL A 65 -13.19 -20.51 7.32
N ILE A 66 -14.52 -20.49 7.18
CA ILE A 66 -15.42 -19.57 7.89
C ILE A 66 -16.44 -20.36 8.68
N THR A 67 -16.51 -20.04 9.97
CA THR A 67 -17.55 -20.55 10.88
C THR A 67 -18.32 -19.39 11.47
N ARG A 68 -19.65 -19.36 11.30
CA ARG A 68 -20.52 -18.39 11.96
C ARG A 68 -20.77 -18.77 13.42
N LYS A 69 -20.70 -17.78 14.30
CA LYS A 69 -21.10 -17.88 15.69
C LYS A 69 -22.10 -16.78 16.02
N LEU A 70 -22.68 -16.85 17.22
CA LEU A 70 -23.68 -15.87 17.70
C LEU A 70 -23.12 -14.44 17.74
N ASP A 71 -21.84 -14.30 18.02
CA ASP A 71 -21.11 -13.03 18.19
C ASP A 71 -20.24 -12.62 16.99
N GLY A 72 -20.35 -13.31 15.84
CA GLY A 72 -19.62 -12.97 14.62
C GLY A 72 -19.08 -14.14 13.83
N LEU A 73 -17.95 -13.94 13.17
CA LEU A 73 -17.28 -14.94 12.35
C LEU A 73 -15.97 -15.39 12.98
N ILE A 74 -15.70 -16.69 12.93
CA ILE A 74 -14.36 -17.24 13.11
C ILE A 74 -13.80 -17.48 11.70
N ILE A 75 -12.63 -16.89 11.41
CA ILE A 75 -11.91 -17.03 10.15
C ILE A 75 -10.64 -17.83 10.43
N HIS A 76 -10.55 -19.03 9.86
CA HIS A 76 -9.39 -19.91 9.94
C HIS A 76 -8.35 -19.50 8.90
N ARG A 77 -7.60 -18.42 9.19
CA ARG A 77 -6.67 -17.77 8.24
C ARG A 77 -5.57 -18.70 7.74
N GLU A 78 -5.15 -19.65 8.58
CA GLU A 78 -4.14 -20.66 8.27
C GLU A 78 -4.57 -21.66 7.18
N LYS A 79 -5.87 -21.72 6.87
CA LYS A 79 -6.44 -22.60 5.83
C LYS A 79 -6.79 -21.87 4.55
N LEU A 80 -6.64 -20.54 4.51
CA LEU A 80 -7.00 -19.75 3.33
C LEU A 80 -6.12 -20.11 2.14
N THR A 81 -6.74 -20.21 0.98
CA THR A 81 -6.11 -20.45 -0.33
C THR A 81 -6.65 -19.45 -1.35
N ASP A 82 -6.02 -19.34 -2.51
CA ASP A 82 -6.46 -18.44 -3.58
C ASP A 82 -7.90 -18.73 -4.04
N ASP A 83 -8.32 -19.99 -4.03
CA ASP A 83 -9.70 -20.40 -4.34
C ASP A 83 -10.70 -19.85 -3.29
N HIS A 84 -10.35 -19.87 -2.02
CA HIS A 84 -11.17 -19.24 -0.97
C HIS A 84 -11.31 -17.74 -1.19
N TYR A 85 -10.23 -17.03 -1.52
CA TYR A 85 -10.30 -15.60 -1.83
C TYR A 85 -11.19 -15.33 -3.05
N ALA A 86 -11.10 -16.14 -4.10
CA ALA A 86 -11.95 -16.00 -5.28
C ALA A 86 -13.44 -16.14 -4.94
N ARG A 87 -13.83 -17.16 -4.16
CA ARG A 87 -15.21 -17.39 -3.73
C ARG A 87 -15.75 -16.33 -2.78
N LEU A 88 -14.88 -15.75 -1.94
CA LEU A 88 -15.27 -14.78 -0.91
C LEU A 88 -15.29 -13.32 -1.41
N ARG A 89 -14.70 -13.01 -2.57
CA ARG A 89 -14.49 -11.63 -3.05
C ARG A 89 -15.79 -10.82 -3.16
N GLU A 90 -16.86 -11.44 -3.63
CA GLU A 90 -18.14 -10.78 -3.86
C GLU A 90 -19.29 -11.40 -3.03
N CYS A 91 -18.98 -12.27 -2.10
CA CYS A 91 -20.01 -13.00 -1.36
C CYS A 91 -20.74 -12.14 -0.31
N CYS A 92 -20.13 -11.08 0.19
CA CYS A 92 -20.69 -10.27 1.28
C CYS A 92 -21.42 -9.03 0.76
N PRO A 93 -22.76 -8.95 0.86
CA PRO A 93 -23.55 -7.85 0.31
C PRO A 93 -23.33 -6.51 1.02
N THR A 94 -22.87 -6.54 2.28
CA THR A 94 -22.63 -5.35 3.10
C THR A 94 -21.15 -4.96 3.18
N THR A 95 -20.28 -5.69 2.50
CA THR A 95 -18.83 -5.53 2.62
C THR A 95 -18.28 -5.71 4.04
N ALA A 96 -19.06 -6.35 4.95
CA ALA A 96 -18.58 -6.72 6.27
C ALA A 96 -17.36 -7.66 6.22
N LEU A 97 -17.32 -8.53 5.21
CA LEU A 97 -16.18 -9.35 4.87
C LEU A 97 -15.66 -8.93 3.49
N THR A 98 -14.38 -8.58 3.39
CA THR A 98 -13.74 -8.17 2.14
C THR A 98 -12.40 -8.86 1.96
N VAL A 99 -12.05 -9.17 0.72
CA VAL A 99 -10.72 -9.66 0.35
C VAL A 99 -9.80 -8.47 0.13
N CYS A 100 -8.75 -8.39 0.93
CA CYS A 100 -7.71 -7.38 0.84
C CYS A 100 -6.51 -7.93 0.07
N GLY A 101 -6.31 -7.44 -1.11
CA GLY A 101 -5.23 -7.87 -2.02
C GLY A 101 -5.75 -8.55 -3.27
N GLU A 102 -5.26 -8.05 -4.40
CA GLU A 102 -5.63 -8.53 -5.73
C GLU A 102 -4.45 -8.39 -6.68
N GLU A 103 -4.21 -9.44 -7.46
CA GLU A 103 -3.30 -9.34 -8.60
C GLU A 103 -4.05 -8.70 -9.76
N LYS A 104 -3.59 -7.52 -10.18
CA LYS A 104 -4.12 -6.80 -11.34
C LYS A 104 -3.03 -6.58 -12.38
N PRO A 105 -3.33 -6.81 -13.67
CA PRO A 105 -2.44 -6.41 -14.74
C PRO A 105 -2.16 -4.90 -14.72
N VAL A 106 -0.96 -4.50 -15.13
CA VAL A 106 -0.58 -3.07 -15.20
C VAL A 106 -1.55 -2.27 -16.05
N GLU A 107 -2.01 -2.84 -17.16
CA GLU A 107 -2.95 -2.22 -18.10
C GLU A 107 -4.29 -1.87 -17.44
N GLU A 108 -4.79 -2.73 -16.55
CA GLU A 108 -6.05 -2.50 -15.83
C GLU A 108 -5.89 -1.39 -14.79
N ILE A 109 -4.77 -1.37 -14.06
CA ILE A 109 -4.44 -0.29 -13.11
C ILE A 109 -4.32 1.03 -13.88
N MET A 110 -3.57 1.04 -14.99
CA MET A 110 -3.38 2.21 -15.82
C MET A 110 -4.66 2.71 -16.48
N ALA A 111 -5.59 1.82 -16.85
CA ALA A 111 -6.90 2.22 -17.34
C ALA A 111 -7.67 3.06 -16.30
N THR A 112 -7.50 2.77 -15.01
CA THR A 112 -8.08 3.59 -13.93
C THR A 112 -7.32 4.92 -13.77
N VAL A 113 -6.00 4.90 -13.79
CA VAL A 113 -5.14 6.09 -13.67
C VAL A 113 -5.40 7.07 -14.81
N LEU A 114 -5.49 6.59 -16.05
CA LEU A 114 -5.68 7.40 -17.25
C LEU A 114 -7.03 8.13 -17.28
N ARG A 115 -8.08 7.59 -16.67
CA ARG A 115 -9.38 8.28 -16.55
C ARG A 115 -9.30 9.59 -15.80
N ASP A 116 -8.32 9.73 -14.90
CA ASP A 116 -8.16 10.93 -14.07
C ASP A 116 -7.17 11.94 -14.68
N LYS A 117 -6.56 11.65 -15.83
CA LYS A 117 -5.59 12.54 -16.48
C LYS A 117 -6.06 13.99 -16.65
N PRO A 118 -7.34 14.29 -17.02
CA PRO A 118 -7.81 15.67 -17.09
C PRO A 118 -7.72 16.44 -15.77
N PHE A 119 -7.81 15.75 -14.63
CA PHE A 119 -7.65 16.38 -13.31
C PHE A 119 -6.16 16.61 -12.98
N TYR A 120 -5.28 15.69 -13.38
CA TYR A 120 -3.84 15.86 -13.21
C TYR A 120 -3.34 17.06 -14.01
N ASP A 121 -3.73 17.14 -15.29
CA ASP A 121 -3.31 18.23 -16.20
C ASP A 121 -3.71 19.61 -15.69
N ARG A 122 -4.88 19.73 -15.02
CA ARG A 122 -5.37 21.00 -14.45
C ARG A 122 -4.77 21.35 -13.11
N SER A 123 -4.41 20.37 -12.30
CA SER A 123 -3.97 20.60 -10.91
C SER A 123 -2.46 20.48 -10.71
N GLY A 124 -1.71 20.05 -11.73
CA GLY A 124 -0.31 19.64 -11.57
C GLY A 124 -0.16 18.37 -10.75
N GLY A 125 -1.21 17.52 -10.73
CA GLY A 125 -1.25 16.25 -10.02
C GLY A 125 -0.68 15.09 -10.83
N GLY A 126 -1.10 13.86 -10.48
CA GLY A 126 -0.62 12.65 -11.16
C GLY A 126 -0.93 11.35 -10.43
N VAL A 127 -0.06 10.38 -10.54
CA VAL A 127 -0.17 9.11 -9.81
C VAL A 127 0.82 9.06 -8.64
N THR A 128 0.40 8.44 -7.54
CA THR A 128 1.28 8.12 -6.41
C THR A 128 1.21 6.64 -6.13
N LEU A 129 2.35 5.96 -6.05
CA LEU A 129 2.40 4.62 -5.49
C LEU A 129 2.64 4.71 -3.99
N SER A 130 1.81 3.99 -3.22
CA SER A 130 1.80 3.97 -1.75
C SER A 130 1.42 2.57 -1.25
N GLY A 131 0.92 2.45 -0.02
CA GLY A 131 0.42 1.20 0.56
C GLY A 131 1.21 0.74 1.76
N GLY A 132 1.86 -0.42 1.65
CA GLY A 132 2.92 -0.85 2.55
C GLY A 132 4.22 -0.14 2.20
N GLU A 133 5.09 -0.81 1.46
CA GLU A 133 6.28 -0.22 0.84
C GLU A 133 6.26 -0.61 -0.64
N PRO A 134 6.03 0.34 -1.57
CA PRO A 134 5.88 0.04 -2.99
C PRO A 134 7.06 -0.73 -3.59
N PHE A 135 8.28 -0.43 -3.15
CA PHE A 135 9.48 -1.12 -3.61
C PHE A 135 9.64 -2.55 -3.08
N MET A 136 8.72 -3.04 -2.25
CA MET A 136 8.63 -4.48 -1.96
C MET A 136 8.08 -5.28 -3.16
N ASN A 137 7.51 -4.60 -4.17
CA ASN A 137 7.09 -5.15 -5.46
C ASN A 137 7.82 -4.40 -6.59
N PRO A 138 9.16 -4.52 -6.70
CA PRO A 138 9.97 -3.63 -7.53
C PRO A 138 9.61 -3.68 -9.01
N GLU A 139 9.26 -4.84 -9.56
CA GLU A 139 8.88 -5.01 -10.96
C GLU A 139 7.55 -4.30 -11.26
N LEU A 140 6.52 -4.51 -10.43
CA LEU A 140 5.22 -3.86 -10.57
C LEU A 140 5.35 -2.34 -10.39
N ALA A 141 6.11 -1.89 -9.38
CA ALA A 141 6.33 -0.46 -9.15
C ALA A 141 7.03 0.19 -10.34
N GLN A 142 8.08 -0.43 -10.87
CA GLN A 142 8.79 0.08 -12.05
C GLN A 142 7.86 0.17 -13.27
N GLN A 143 7.09 -0.87 -13.56
CA GLN A 143 6.17 -0.89 -14.70
C GLN A 143 5.09 0.20 -14.59
N LEU A 144 4.51 0.39 -13.40
CA LEU A 144 3.51 1.43 -13.17
C LEU A 144 4.11 2.85 -13.31
N PHE A 145 5.31 3.10 -12.77
CA PHE A 145 5.98 4.38 -12.95
C PHE A 145 6.33 4.64 -14.41
N GLN A 146 6.88 3.66 -15.10
CA GLN A 146 7.24 3.79 -16.51
C GLN A 146 6.01 4.08 -17.37
N ALA A 147 4.94 3.27 -17.24
CA ALA A 147 3.71 3.46 -18.00
C ALA A 147 3.05 4.83 -17.72
N SER A 148 3.10 5.29 -16.48
CA SER A 148 2.58 6.61 -16.11
C SER A 148 3.42 7.74 -16.72
N HIS A 149 4.73 7.63 -16.64
CA HIS A 149 5.66 8.61 -17.21
C HIS A 149 5.52 8.69 -18.74
N GLU A 150 5.44 7.56 -19.44
CA GLU A 150 5.20 7.47 -20.88
C GLU A 150 3.87 8.09 -21.31
N ALA A 151 2.86 8.04 -20.42
CA ALA A 151 1.57 8.72 -20.62
C ALA A 151 1.61 10.23 -20.29
N GLY A 152 2.76 10.78 -19.94
CA GLY A 152 2.93 12.18 -19.55
C GLY A 152 2.28 12.53 -18.21
N ILE A 153 2.19 11.56 -17.28
CA ILE A 153 1.62 11.73 -15.94
C ILE A 153 2.75 11.87 -14.93
N HIS A 154 2.71 12.93 -14.12
CA HIS A 154 3.65 13.13 -13.02
C HIS A 154 3.56 11.99 -12.00
N THR A 155 4.70 11.42 -11.63
CA THR A 155 4.81 10.25 -10.76
C THR A 155 5.35 10.63 -9.39
N ALA A 156 4.75 10.09 -8.34
CA ALA A 156 5.27 10.20 -6.98
C ALA A 156 5.27 8.83 -6.29
N VAL A 157 6.13 8.68 -5.30
CA VAL A 157 6.18 7.50 -4.43
C VAL A 157 6.18 7.90 -2.98
N GLU A 158 5.29 7.30 -2.21
CA GLU A 158 5.34 7.30 -0.75
C GLU A 158 6.11 6.07 -0.29
N THR A 159 7.23 6.27 0.35
CA THR A 159 8.14 5.17 0.67
C THR A 159 8.85 5.40 2.00
N CYS A 160 9.05 4.32 2.75
CA CYS A 160 9.95 4.34 3.90
C CYS A 160 11.42 4.07 3.49
N LEU A 161 11.70 3.73 2.24
CA LEU A 161 13.03 3.39 1.71
C LEU A 161 13.76 2.26 2.48
N HIS A 162 13.05 1.48 3.31
CA HIS A 162 13.63 0.37 4.05
C HIS A 162 13.65 -0.92 3.22
N VAL A 163 14.29 -0.87 2.06
CA VAL A 163 14.42 -1.99 1.11
C VAL A 163 15.85 -2.09 0.58
N PRO A 164 16.27 -3.22 -0.03
CA PRO A 164 17.52 -3.27 -0.78
C PRO A 164 17.53 -2.24 -1.91
N TRP A 165 18.66 -1.52 -2.08
CA TRP A 165 18.80 -0.49 -3.12
C TRP A 165 18.45 -0.97 -4.53
N LYS A 166 18.76 -2.22 -4.85
CA LYS A 166 18.43 -2.84 -6.14
C LYS A 166 16.92 -2.86 -6.46
N TYR A 167 16.05 -2.63 -5.47
CA TYR A 167 14.61 -2.53 -5.67
C TYR A 167 14.16 -1.09 -6.01
N VAL A 168 14.93 -0.09 -5.57
CA VAL A 168 14.65 1.33 -5.82
C VAL A 168 15.27 1.79 -7.15
N ALA A 169 16.54 1.41 -7.38
CA ALA A 169 17.33 1.92 -8.48
C ALA A 169 16.69 1.82 -9.88
N PRO A 170 16.01 0.71 -10.26
CA PRO A 170 15.37 0.60 -11.58
C PRO A 170 14.22 1.59 -11.80
N SER A 171 13.56 2.05 -10.73
CA SER A 171 12.45 3.00 -10.82
C SER A 171 12.90 4.46 -10.87
N LEU A 172 14.16 4.76 -10.53
CA LEU A 172 14.66 6.14 -10.48
C LEU A 172 14.38 6.96 -11.75
N PRO A 173 14.59 6.45 -12.97
CA PRO A 173 14.33 7.24 -14.18
C PRO A 173 12.87 7.73 -14.28
N TRP A 174 11.95 6.98 -13.74
CA TRP A 174 10.52 7.11 -13.93
C TRP A 174 9.79 7.79 -12.76
N VAL A 175 10.49 8.13 -11.65
CA VAL A 175 9.91 8.80 -10.47
C VAL A 175 10.32 10.26 -10.45
N ASP A 176 9.32 11.16 -10.44
CA ASP A 176 9.52 12.60 -10.38
C ASP A 176 9.68 13.10 -8.93
N LEU A 177 8.97 12.48 -7.97
CA LEU A 177 8.93 12.93 -6.58
C LEU A 177 8.94 11.75 -5.60
N PHE A 178 9.87 11.79 -4.64
CA PHE A 178 9.90 10.90 -3.48
C PHE A 178 9.29 11.61 -2.27
N LEU A 179 8.22 11.05 -1.71
CA LEU A 179 7.65 11.39 -0.41
C LEU A 179 8.22 10.37 0.58
N ALA A 180 9.38 10.70 1.15
CA ALA A 180 10.16 9.76 1.94
C ALA A 180 9.86 9.89 3.43
N ASP A 181 9.38 8.82 4.06
CA ASP A 181 9.10 8.76 5.48
C ASP A 181 10.36 8.49 6.30
N LEU A 182 10.93 9.52 6.91
CA LEU A 182 11.99 9.39 7.90
C LEU A 182 11.38 9.31 9.29
N LYS A 183 11.26 8.11 9.84
CA LYS A 183 10.53 7.89 11.09
C LYS A 183 11.36 8.24 12.33
N HIS A 184 12.66 7.89 12.32
CA HIS A 184 13.63 8.27 13.35
C HIS A 184 15.06 8.09 12.83
N VAL A 185 16.03 8.84 13.40
CA VAL A 185 17.45 8.73 13.01
C VAL A 185 18.27 7.84 13.95
N ASN A 186 17.81 7.63 15.19
CA ASN A 186 18.48 6.74 16.15
C ASN A 186 18.13 5.28 15.81
N GLU A 187 19.15 4.47 15.58
CA GLU A 187 18.99 3.08 15.16
C GLU A 187 18.24 2.21 16.18
N ALA A 188 18.57 2.35 17.47
CA ALA A 188 17.95 1.53 18.53
C ALA A 188 16.46 1.86 18.69
N ILE A 189 16.11 3.14 18.70
CA ILE A 189 14.71 3.60 18.81
C ILE A 189 13.94 3.20 17.56
N PHE A 190 14.52 3.42 16.36
CA PHE A 190 13.90 3.02 15.10
C PHE A 190 13.58 1.52 15.09
N ASN A 191 14.57 0.68 15.44
CA ASN A 191 14.40 -0.77 15.48
C ASN A 191 13.30 -1.19 16.47
N GLN A 192 13.32 -0.67 17.69
CA GLN A 192 12.34 -1.00 18.74
C GLN A 192 10.89 -0.75 18.30
N TRP A 193 10.64 0.28 17.48
CA TRP A 193 9.30 0.72 17.11
C TRP A 193 8.84 0.28 15.73
N THR A 194 9.77 -0.14 14.87
CA THR A 194 9.47 -0.46 13.47
C THR A 194 9.99 -1.81 13.00
N ASP A 195 10.76 -2.53 13.83
CA ASP A 195 11.48 -3.75 13.49
C ASP A 195 12.46 -3.58 12.31
N GLY A 196 12.91 -2.34 12.04
CA GLY A 196 13.74 -2.00 10.89
C GLY A 196 15.08 -1.39 11.26
N SER A 197 15.77 -0.81 10.26
CA SER A 197 17.06 -0.15 10.38
C SER A 197 17.00 1.28 9.85
N ALA A 198 17.25 2.27 10.71
CA ALA A 198 17.37 3.68 10.34
C ALA A 198 18.52 3.89 9.36
N ARG A 199 19.65 3.20 9.55
CA ARG A 199 20.82 3.28 8.67
C ARG A 199 20.44 2.95 7.23
N ARG A 200 19.69 1.86 6.99
CA ARG A 200 19.25 1.47 5.64
C ARG A 200 18.39 2.57 5.00
N VAL A 201 17.48 3.16 5.75
CA VAL A 201 16.64 4.27 5.26
C VAL A 201 17.49 5.48 4.88
N LEU A 202 18.41 5.89 5.76
CA LEU A 202 19.31 7.05 5.54
C LEU A 202 20.25 6.81 4.34
N ASP A 203 20.83 5.61 4.22
CA ASP A 203 21.70 5.25 3.09
C ASP A 203 20.93 5.34 1.76
N ASN A 204 19.71 4.83 1.71
CA ASN A 204 18.88 4.89 0.50
C ASN A 204 18.41 6.31 0.21
N LEU A 205 18.03 7.08 1.23
CA LEU A 205 17.66 8.49 1.08
C LEU A 205 18.81 9.31 0.48
N GLN A 206 20.04 9.09 0.96
CA GLN A 206 21.23 9.75 0.42
C GLN A 206 21.46 9.37 -1.05
N ARG A 207 21.28 8.09 -1.42
CA ARG A 207 21.43 7.64 -2.82
C ARG A 207 20.38 8.26 -3.74
N VAL A 208 19.12 8.36 -3.29
CA VAL A 208 18.06 9.06 -4.05
C VAL A 208 18.42 10.53 -4.27
N ALA A 209 18.93 11.21 -3.22
CA ALA A 209 19.39 12.60 -3.31
C ALA A 209 20.59 12.75 -4.28
N GLN A 210 21.59 11.86 -4.21
CA GLN A 210 22.74 11.83 -5.11
C GLN A 210 22.34 11.58 -6.58
N ALA A 211 21.24 10.86 -6.81
CA ALA A 211 20.65 10.68 -8.13
C ALA A 211 19.90 11.93 -8.64
N GLY A 212 19.92 13.04 -7.90
CA GLY A 212 19.30 14.30 -8.28
C GLY A 212 17.77 14.31 -8.23
N LYS A 213 17.15 13.36 -7.51
CA LYS A 213 15.71 13.26 -7.43
C LYS A 213 15.10 14.26 -6.44
N LYS A 214 13.91 14.76 -6.75
CA LYS A 214 13.14 15.61 -5.84
C LYS A 214 12.63 14.79 -4.66
N ILE A 215 12.89 15.26 -3.44
CA ILE A 215 12.51 14.55 -2.21
C ILE A 215 11.78 15.52 -1.29
N ILE A 216 10.69 15.06 -0.73
CA ILE A 216 10.03 15.66 0.44
C ILE A 216 10.15 14.65 1.58
N ILE A 217 10.88 15.02 2.63
CA ILE A 217 10.99 14.19 3.82
C ILE A 217 9.75 14.44 4.68
N ARG A 218 9.07 13.36 5.05
CA ARG A 218 7.94 13.38 5.98
C ARG A 218 8.35 12.72 7.29
N VAL A 219 8.05 13.36 8.40
CA VAL A 219 8.34 12.85 9.74
C VAL A 219 7.02 12.69 10.49
N PRO A 220 6.50 11.47 10.67
CA PRO A 220 5.32 11.25 11.49
C PRO A 220 5.65 11.56 12.95
N LEU A 221 4.93 12.47 13.56
CA LEU A 221 5.11 12.81 14.98
C LEU A 221 4.29 11.85 15.85
N ILE A 222 4.98 11.03 16.62
CA ILE A 222 4.37 9.99 17.46
C ILE A 222 4.85 10.21 18.89
N GLN A 223 3.89 10.40 19.80
CA GLN A 223 4.18 10.60 21.22
C GLN A 223 4.92 9.40 21.82
N GLY A 224 5.98 9.67 22.57
CA GLY A 224 6.83 8.65 23.17
C GLY A 224 7.81 7.98 22.21
N PHE A 225 7.81 8.38 20.93
CA PHE A 225 8.73 7.88 19.92
C PHE A 225 9.69 8.99 19.42
N ASN A 226 9.14 10.10 18.93
CA ASN A 226 9.90 11.23 18.38
C ASN A 226 9.24 12.59 18.64
N ALA A 227 8.14 12.61 19.40
CA ALA A 227 7.47 13.80 19.90
C ALA A 227 7.36 13.69 21.42
N ASP A 228 8.19 14.45 22.15
CA ASP A 228 8.21 14.54 23.61
C ASP A 228 7.45 15.79 24.08
#